data_db81ad2ed7e926d2869319007ffc9479
#
_entry.id   db81ad2ed7e926d2869319007ffc9479
#
_cell.length_a   1.000
_cell.length_b   1.000
_cell.length_c   1.000
_cell.angle_alpha   90.00
_cell.angle_beta   90.00
_cell.angle_gamma   90.00
#
_symmetry.space_group_name_H-M   'P 1'
#
loop_
_entity.id
_entity.type
_entity.pdbx_description
1 polymer ?
#
loop_
_entity_poly.entity_id
_entity_poly.type
_entity_poly.pdbx_seq_one_letter_code
_entity_poly.pdbx_strand_id
1 'polypeptide(L)'
;MIHIKDITKSFGSLQVLKGISLDIEKGEVVSIVGPSGAGKTTLLQIIGTLDKPDSGSVSVDGIDTTTLSLKALSDFRNQHIGFVFQFHQLLPEFTALENVMIPAFIAGKGHSEAKRRAEELLSFMGLSDRAHHKPAELSGGEKQRVAVARALVNNPAVILADEPSGSLDSKNKSELHQLFFDLRDKFGQTFVIVTHDEELAAITDRTIHLKDGQVIIPEETEEVKEENEESSQGEQSNLVCSESNG
;
A
#
# COMPACT_ATOMS: atom_id res chain seq x y z
N MET A 1 0.18 9.49 -10.67
CA MET A 1 -1.22 9.05 -10.48
C MET A 1 -1.82 9.60 -9.19
N ILE A 2 -1.14 9.49 -8.05
CA ILE A 2 -1.51 10.20 -6.81
C ILE A 2 -0.53 11.34 -6.61
N HIS A 3 -1.04 12.56 -6.37
CA HIS A 3 -0.22 13.73 -6.07
C HIS A 3 -0.69 14.33 -4.75
N ILE A 4 0.23 14.44 -3.81
CA ILE A 4 0.03 14.96 -2.47
C ILE A 4 0.91 16.19 -2.33
N LYS A 5 0.30 17.33 -1.95
CA LYS A 5 1.01 18.60 -1.82
C LYS A 5 0.72 19.27 -0.49
N ASP A 6 1.77 19.50 0.29
CA ASP A 6 1.79 20.29 1.52
C ASP A 6 0.71 19.89 2.54
N ILE A 7 0.43 18.57 2.67
CA ILE A 7 -0.59 18.06 3.58
C ILE A 7 -0.18 18.28 5.02
N THR A 8 -1.05 18.98 5.76
CA THR A 8 -0.97 19.07 7.22
C THR A 8 -2.20 18.44 7.88
N LYS A 9 -2.02 17.91 9.08
CA LYS A 9 -3.10 17.36 9.90
C LYS A 9 -2.78 17.47 11.37
N SER A 10 -3.75 17.97 12.15
CA SER A 10 -3.66 18.07 13.60
C SER A 10 -4.88 17.46 14.28
N PHE A 11 -4.70 16.93 15.48
CA PHE A 11 -5.76 16.47 16.36
C PHE A 11 -5.60 17.21 17.69
N GLY A 12 -6.45 18.21 17.91
CA GLY A 12 -6.29 19.16 19.00
C GLY A 12 -4.96 19.93 18.89
N SER A 13 -4.10 19.85 19.89
CA SER A 13 -2.79 20.51 19.90
C SER A 13 -1.68 19.68 19.22
N LEU A 14 -1.95 18.41 18.89
CA LEU A 14 -0.96 17.53 18.30
C LEU A 14 -0.98 17.63 16.77
N GLN A 15 0.08 18.18 16.17
CA GLN A 15 0.27 18.17 14.73
C GLN A 15 0.90 16.82 14.31
N VAL A 16 0.12 16.00 13.58
CA VAL A 16 0.49 14.65 13.16
C VAL A 16 1.16 14.64 11.79
N LEU A 17 0.68 15.46 10.83
CA LEU A 17 1.32 15.63 9.53
C LEU A 17 1.76 17.08 9.37
N LYS A 18 3.00 17.27 8.88
CA LYS A 18 3.70 18.56 8.91
C LYS A 18 4.19 18.98 7.51
N GLY A 19 3.28 19.04 6.53
CA GLY A 19 3.60 19.46 5.18
C GLY A 19 4.13 18.31 4.32
N ILE A 20 3.38 17.20 4.25
CA ILE A 20 3.73 16.06 3.41
C ILE A 20 3.49 16.38 1.94
N SER A 21 4.53 16.19 1.12
CA SER A 21 4.44 16.25 -0.34
C SER A 21 5.10 15.01 -0.94
N LEU A 22 4.37 14.30 -1.80
CA LEU A 22 4.87 13.12 -2.52
C LEU A 22 3.99 12.78 -3.70
N ASP A 23 4.57 12.08 -4.67
CA ASP A 23 3.90 11.57 -5.85
C ASP A 23 3.99 10.03 -5.89
N ILE A 24 2.95 9.37 -6.42
CA ILE A 24 2.92 7.93 -6.65
C ILE A 24 2.47 7.68 -8.09
N GLU A 25 3.24 6.87 -8.80
CA GLU A 25 2.98 6.58 -10.20
C GLU A 25 1.92 5.47 -10.37
N LYS A 26 1.35 5.39 -11.57
CA LYS A 26 0.40 4.33 -11.90
C LYS A 26 1.10 2.98 -12.02
N GLY A 27 0.53 1.95 -11.40
CA GLY A 27 1.10 0.59 -11.39
C GLY A 27 2.28 0.44 -10.43
N GLU A 28 2.56 1.43 -9.58
CA GLU A 28 3.61 1.37 -8.57
C GLU A 28 3.10 0.69 -7.30
N VAL A 29 3.91 -0.16 -6.70
CA VAL A 29 3.70 -0.72 -5.35
C VAL A 29 4.61 0.04 -4.39
N VAL A 30 4.02 0.93 -3.60
CA VAL A 30 4.75 1.79 -2.65
C VAL A 30 4.48 1.34 -1.23
N SER A 31 5.54 1.20 -0.44
CA SER A 31 5.43 1.04 1.02
C SER A 31 5.65 2.37 1.75
N ILE A 32 4.89 2.60 2.83
CA ILE A 32 5.08 3.70 3.77
C ILE A 32 5.47 3.09 5.11
N VAL A 33 6.70 3.33 5.53
CA VAL A 33 7.27 2.80 6.78
C VAL A 33 7.61 3.91 7.75
N GLY A 34 7.80 3.55 9.02
CA GLY A 34 8.20 4.49 10.07
C GLY A 34 7.70 4.05 11.44
N PRO A 35 8.15 4.69 12.52
CA PRO A 35 7.76 4.32 13.88
C PRO A 35 6.27 4.49 14.14
N SER A 36 5.77 3.88 15.22
CA SER A 36 4.41 4.10 15.67
C SER A 36 4.20 5.58 15.99
N GLY A 37 3.04 6.13 15.59
CA GLY A 37 2.74 7.57 15.77
C GLY A 37 3.35 8.49 14.70
N ALA A 38 4.11 8.00 13.73
CA ALA A 38 4.72 8.83 12.67
C ALA A 38 3.69 9.49 11.72
N GLY A 39 2.40 9.06 11.77
CA GLY A 39 1.34 9.61 10.92
C GLY A 39 0.97 8.76 9.71
N LYS A 40 1.51 7.53 9.58
CA LYS A 40 1.30 6.63 8.42
C LYS A 40 -0.18 6.36 8.13
N THR A 41 -0.92 5.86 9.12
CA THR A 41 -2.36 5.58 8.99
C THR A 41 -3.14 6.87 8.70
N THR A 42 -2.78 8.00 9.33
CA THR A 42 -3.42 9.31 9.06
C THR A 42 -3.21 9.74 7.61
N LEU A 43 -2.00 9.60 7.09
CA LEU A 43 -1.71 9.90 5.69
C LEU A 43 -2.52 8.99 4.75
N LEU A 44 -2.55 7.67 5.03
CA LEU A 44 -3.33 6.71 4.26
C LEU A 44 -4.83 7.05 4.27
N GLN A 45 -5.39 7.45 5.43
CA GLN A 45 -6.78 7.85 5.56
C GLN A 45 -7.10 9.13 4.76
N ILE A 46 -6.17 10.08 4.70
CA ILE A 46 -6.33 11.31 3.90
C ILE A 46 -6.28 10.99 2.40
N ILE A 47 -5.31 10.17 1.94
CA ILE A 47 -5.26 9.69 0.55
C ILE A 47 -6.57 8.96 0.21
N GLY A 48 -7.04 8.13 1.13
CA GLY A 48 -8.25 7.34 1.02
C GLY A 48 -9.55 8.14 1.20
N THR A 49 -9.49 9.43 1.42
CA THR A 49 -10.66 10.30 1.63
C THR A 49 -11.53 9.91 2.84
N LEU A 50 -10.98 9.16 3.79
CA LEU A 50 -11.63 8.80 5.06
C LEU A 50 -11.50 9.92 6.08
N ASP A 51 -10.44 10.74 5.98
CA ASP A 51 -10.25 11.97 6.74
C ASP A 51 -9.88 13.12 5.80
N LYS A 52 -10.02 14.36 6.28
CA LYS A 52 -9.66 15.57 5.52
C LYS A 52 -8.37 16.14 6.08
N PRO A 53 -7.47 16.64 5.22
CA PRO A 53 -6.33 17.43 5.68
C PRO A 53 -6.80 18.77 6.25
N ASP A 54 -5.98 19.39 7.09
CA ASP A 54 -6.20 20.76 7.56
C ASP A 54 -5.76 21.77 6.48
N SER A 55 -4.72 21.44 5.73
CA SER A 55 -4.26 22.20 4.56
C SER A 55 -3.59 21.29 3.52
N GLY A 56 -3.32 21.85 2.35
CA GLY A 56 -2.75 21.13 1.21
C GLY A 56 -3.81 20.51 0.31
N SER A 57 -3.36 19.72 -0.66
CA SER A 57 -4.25 19.06 -1.63
C SER A 57 -3.83 17.62 -1.90
N VAL A 58 -4.82 16.78 -2.23
CA VAL A 58 -4.63 15.40 -2.68
C VAL A 58 -5.40 15.21 -3.97
N SER A 59 -4.71 14.80 -5.03
CA SER A 59 -5.35 14.34 -6.25
C SER A 59 -5.06 12.87 -6.50
N VAL A 60 -6.08 12.16 -6.96
CA VAL A 60 -6.00 10.75 -7.34
C VAL A 60 -6.63 10.61 -8.72
N ASP A 61 -5.90 10.00 -9.64
CA ASP A 61 -6.32 9.82 -11.04
C ASP A 61 -6.75 11.14 -11.72
N GLY A 62 -6.03 12.24 -11.40
CA GLY A 62 -6.28 13.58 -11.94
C GLY A 62 -7.42 14.36 -11.27
N ILE A 63 -8.10 13.78 -10.27
CA ILE A 63 -9.21 14.41 -9.55
C ILE A 63 -8.73 14.92 -8.19
N ASP A 64 -8.84 16.22 -7.94
CA ASP A 64 -8.55 16.81 -6.62
C ASP A 64 -9.69 16.46 -5.65
N THR A 65 -9.38 15.55 -4.71
CA THR A 65 -10.35 15.05 -3.74
C THR A 65 -10.69 16.07 -2.66
N THR A 66 -9.84 17.07 -2.43
CA THR A 66 -10.04 18.09 -1.39
C THR A 66 -11.14 19.07 -1.74
N THR A 67 -11.47 19.20 -3.02
CA THR A 67 -12.50 20.11 -3.54
C THR A 67 -13.88 19.47 -3.67
N LEU A 68 -13.99 18.15 -3.50
CA LEU A 68 -15.22 17.41 -3.72
C LEU A 68 -16.24 17.62 -2.58
N SER A 69 -17.53 17.69 -2.94
CA SER A 69 -18.62 17.63 -1.96
C SER A 69 -18.65 16.26 -1.27
N LEU A 70 -19.27 16.17 -0.10
CA LEU A 70 -19.36 14.91 0.66
C LEU A 70 -19.96 13.76 -0.16
N LYS A 71 -20.98 14.04 -0.98
CA LYS A 71 -21.59 13.03 -1.85
C LYS A 71 -20.60 12.59 -2.95
N ALA A 72 -20.02 13.55 -3.67
CA ALA A 72 -19.05 13.27 -4.72
C ALA A 72 -17.82 12.53 -4.17
N LEU A 73 -17.37 12.86 -2.97
CA LEU A 73 -16.27 12.19 -2.28
C LEU A 73 -16.60 10.72 -1.93
N SER A 74 -17.85 10.45 -1.52
CA SER A 74 -18.30 9.08 -1.25
C SER A 74 -18.37 8.24 -2.53
N ASP A 75 -18.91 8.82 -3.61
CA ASP A 75 -18.98 8.18 -4.93
C ASP A 75 -17.57 7.93 -5.49
N PHE A 76 -16.69 8.92 -5.38
CA PHE A 76 -15.28 8.83 -5.77
C PHE A 76 -14.56 7.71 -5.02
N ARG A 77 -14.67 7.67 -3.67
CA ARG A 77 -14.05 6.64 -2.85
C ARG A 77 -14.51 5.23 -3.26
N ASN A 78 -15.81 5.04 -3.48
CA ASN A 78 -16.34 3.75 -3.88
C ASN A 78 -15.82 3.27 -5.25
N GLN A 79 -15.56 4.18 -6.19
CA GLN A 79 -15.17 3.85 -7.55
C GLN A 79 -13.65 3.80 -7.76
N HIS A 80 -12.89 4.67 -7.07
CA HIS A 80 -11.46 4.87 -7.36
C HIS A 80 -10.53 4.33 -6.29
N ILE A 81 -11.04 3.97 -5.09
CA ILE A 81 -10.21 3.55 -3.97
C ILE A 81 -10.67 2.20 -3.43
N GLY A 82 -9.74 1.26 -3.35
CA GLY A 82 -9.94 0.01 -2.62
C GLY A 82 -9.21 0.07 -1.27
N PHE A 83 -9.82 -0.50 -0.23
CA PHE A 83 -9.21 -0.57 1.10
C PHE A 83 -8.98 -2.00 1.53
N VAL A 84 -7.80 -2.25 2.10
CA VAL A 84 -7.42 -3.50 2.76
C VAL A 84 -6.89 -3.16 4.15
N PHE A 85 -7.46 -3.77 5.20
CA PHE A 85 -7.10 -3.51 6.60
C PHE A 85 -6.56 -4.78 7.26
N GLN A 86 -5.80 -4.62 8.32
CA GLN A 86 -5.22 -5.69 9.12
C GLN A 86 -6.27 -6.70 9.61
N PHE A 87 -7.43 -6.24 10.08
CA PHE A 87 -8.50 -7.08 10.61
C PHE A 87 -9.60 -7.40 9.58
N HIS A 88 -9.28 -7.38 8.28
CA HIS A 88 -10.12 -7.77 7.14
C HIS A 88 -11.44 -7.00 7.02
N GLN A 89 -12.12 -6.68 8.12
CA GLN A 89 -13.41 -5.97 8.19
C GLN A 89 -14.48 -6.56 7.27
N LEU A 90 -14.55 -7.91 7.22
CA LEU A 90 -15.62 -8.61 6.53
C LEU A 90 -16.89 -8.57 7.38
N LEU A 91 -18.03 -8.43 6.71
CA LEU A 91 -19.34 -8.48 7.35
C LEU A 91 -19.67 -9.95 7.66
N PRO A 92 -19.85 -10.32 8.93
CA PRO A 92 -19.94 -11.73 9.35
C PRO A 92 -21.24 -12.41 8.91
N GLU A 93 -22.29 -11.64 8.62
CA GLU A 93 -23.57 -12.15 8.15
C GLU A 93 -23.55 -12.61 6.70
N PHE A 94 -22.64 -12.06 5.91
CA PHE A 94 -22.50 -12.28 4.47
C PHE A 94 -21.43 -13.32 4.16
N THR A 95 -21.64 -14.07 3.09
CA THR A 95 -20.63 -14.98 2.51
C THR A 95 -19.43 -14.21 1.93
N ALA A 96 -18.36 -14.92 1.59
CA ALA A 96 -17.22 -14.33 0.90
C ALA A 96 -17.65 -13.64 -0.41
N LEU A 97 -18.48 -14.31 -1.22
CA LEU A 97 -19.01 -13.75 -2.47
C LEU A 97 -19.80 -12.46 -2.21
N GLU A 98 -20.72 -12.46 -1.28
CA GLU A 98 -21.54 -11.30 -0.95
C GLU A 98 -20.70 -10.15 -0.41
N ASN A 99 -19.71 -10.40 0.46
CA ASN A 99 -18.76 -9.39 0.91
C ASN A 99 -18.05 -8.69 -0.25
N VAL A 100 -17.63 -9.46 -1.26
CA VAL A 100 -16.96 -8.88 -2.46
C VAL A 100 -17.95 -8.09 -3.32
N MET A 101 -19.21 -8.49 -3.38
CA MET A 101 -20.24 -7.82 -4.20
C MET A 101 -20.70 -6.46 -3.64
N ILE A 102 -20.60 -6.23 -2.32
CA ILE A 102 -21.16 -5.04 -1.66
C ILE A 102 -20.71 -3.71 -2.31
N PRO A 103 -19.41 -3.43 -2.56
CA PRO A 103 -19.03 -2.17 -3.17
C PRO A 103 -19.57 -1.99 -4.59
N ALA A 104 -19.77 -3.08 -5.33
CA ALA A 104 -20.38 -3.03 -6.66
C ALA A 104 -21.88 -2.63 -6.59
N PHE A 105 -22.61 -3.11 -5.58
CA PHE A 105 -23.99 -2.66 -5.34
C PHE A 105 -24.06 -1.18 -4.95
N ILE A 106 -23.14 -0.72 -4.12
CA ILE A 106 -23.04 0.70 -3.76
C ILE A 106 -22.77 1.57 -5.01
N ALA A 107 -21.98 1.05 -5.96
CA ALA A 107 -21.75 1.67 -7.26
C ALA A 107 -22.93 1.59 -8.23
N GLY A 108 -24.06 0.98 -7.81
CA GLY A 108 -25.27 0.83 -8.63
C GLY A 108 -25.23 -0.29 -9.68
N LYS A 109 -24.23 -1.21 -9.60
CA LYS A 109 -24.14 -2.35 -10.52
C LYS A 109 -25.23 -3.38 -10.25
N GLY A 110 -25.73 -3.98 -11.33
CA GLY A 110 -26.73 -5.05 -11.23
C GLY A 110 -26.17 -6.33 -10.61
N HIS A 111 -27.07 -7.15 -10.02
CA HIS A 111 -26.68 -8.39 -9.33
C HIS A 111 -25.83 -9.33 -10.19
N SER A 112 -26.22 -9.58 -11.45
CA SER A 112 -25.48 -10.49 -12.34
C SER A 112 -24.07 -10.00 -12.66
N GLU A 113 -23.89 -8.69 -12.86
CA GLU A 113 -22.57 -8.07 -13.10
C GLU A 113 -21.69 -8.16 -11.86
N ALA A 114 -22.23 -7.75 -10.70
CA ALA A 114 -21.51 -7.78 -9.45
C ALA A 114 -21.09 -9.21 -9.08
N LYS A 115 -21.99 -10.19 -9.25
CA LYS A 115 -21.72 -11.61 -8.99
C LYS A 115 -20.63 -12.14 -9.91
N ARG A 116 -20.74 -11.96 -11.22
CA ARG A 116 -19.72 -12.40 -12.18
C ARG A 116 -18.35 -11.85 -11.83
N ARG A 117 -18.26 -10.53 -11.57
CA ARG A 117 -16.98 -9.89 -11.21
C ARG A 117 -16.42 -10.41 -9.90
N ALA A 118 -17.25 -10.63 -8.89
CA ALA A 118 -16.83 -11.18 -7.60
C ALA A 118 -16.34 -12.64 -7.74
N GLU A 119 -17.03 -13.48 -8.54
CA GLU A 119 -16.60 -14.86 -8.82
C GLU A 119 -15.26 -14.89 -9.57
N GLU A 120 -15.04 -14.02 -10.56
CA GLU A 120 -13.76 -13.87 -11.25
C GLU A 120 -12.60 -13.54 -10.28
N LEU A 121 -12.82 -12.59 -9.37
CA LEU A 121 -11.84 -12.19 -8.38
C LEU A 121 -11.56 -13.29 -7.36
N LEU A 122 -12.59 -13.91 -6.82
CA LEU A 122 -12.44 -15.04 -5.87
C LEU A 122 -11.72 -16.22 -6.53
N SER A 123 -12.00 -16.53 -7.79
CA SER A 123 -11.29 -17.55 -8.55
C SER A 123 -9.81 -17.20 -8.71
N PHE A 124 -9.50 -15.95 -9.04
CA PHE A 124 -8.10 -15.48 -9.11
C PHE A 124 -7.37 -15.61 -7.77
N MET A 125 -8.07 -15.39 -6.66
CA MET A 125 -7.55 -15.55 -5.30
C MET A 125 -7.45 -17.01 -4.83
N GLY A 126 -7.85 -18.00 -5.66
CA GLY A 126 -7.91 -19.41 -5.26
C GLY A 126 -9.01 -19.73 -4.27
N LEU A 127 -10.13 -18.97 -4.28
CA LEU A 127 -11.21 -19.05 -3.32
C LEU A 127 -12.55 -19.46 -3.94
N SER A 128 -12.56 -20.09 -5.13
CA SER A 128 -13.81 -20.52 -5.78
C SER A 128 -14.66 -21.42 -4.87
N ASP A 129 -14.04 -22.40 -4.22
CA ASP A 129 -14.70 -23.35 -3.32
C ASP A 129 -15.10 -22.72 -1.96
N ARG A 130 -14.65 -21.51 -1.69
CA ARG A 130 -14.92 -20.72 -0.48
C ARG A 130 -15.94 -19.61 -0.69
N ALA A 131 -16.41 -19.40 -1.92
CA ALA A 131 -17.30 -18.28 -2.27
C ALA A 131 -18.55 -18.19 -1.39
N HIS A 132 -19.10 -19.32 -0.99
CA HIS A 132 -20.33 -19.42 -0.17
C HIS A 132 -20.09 -19.59 1.33
N HIS A 133 -18.83 -19.59 1.78
CA HIS A 133 -18.47 -19.64 3.20
C HIS A 133 -18.61 -18.26 3.85
N LYS A 134 -19.04 -18.25 5.11
CA LYS A 134 -19.04 -17.04 5.94
C LYS A 134 -17.65 -16.79 6.54
N PRO A 135 -17.35 -15.55 6.95
CA PRO A 135 -16.03 -15.21 7.54
C PRO A 135 -15.61 -16.14 8.69
N ALA A 136 -16.55 -16.62 9.52
CA ALA A 136 -16.24 -17.54 10.61
C ALA A 136 -15.69 -18.90 10.14
N GLU A 137 -15.95 -19.29 8.90
CA GLU A 137 -15.56 -20.57 8.28
C GLU A 137 -14.26 -20.45 7.47
N LEU A 138 -13.67 -19.25 7.40
CA LEU A 138 -12.44 -18.93 6.64
C LEU A 138 -11.25 -18.79 7.56
N SER A 139 -10.10 -19.26 7.10
CA SER A 139 -8.80 -18.95 7.73
C SER A 139 -8.44 -17.45 7.66
N GLY A 140 -7.45 -16.99 8.43
CA GLY A 140 -6.99 -15.61 8.38
C GLY A 140 -6.53 -15.18 6.99
N GLY A 141 -5.73 -16.03 6.32
CA GLY A 141 -5.27 -15.75 4.95
C GLY A 141 -6.41 -15.76 3.92
N GLU A 142 -7.40 -16.66 4.04
CA GLU A 142 -8.59 -16.64 3.17
C GLU A 142 -9.42 -15.38 3.38
N LYS A 143 -9.64 -14.94 4.63
CA LYS A 143 -10.33 -13.67 4.94
C LYS A 143 -9.61 -12.48 4.30
N GLN A 144 -8.28 -12.45 4.36
CA GLN A 144 -7.50 -11.36 3.79
C GLN A 144 -7.61 -11.36 2.27
N ARG A 145 -7.53 -12.50 1.60
CA ARG A 145 -7.76 -12.61 0.16
C ARG A 145 -9.18 -12.18 -0.24
N VAL A 146 -10.21 -12.50 0.55
CA VAL A 146 -11.57 -11.97 0.33
C VAL A 146 -11.61 -10.45 0.47
N ALA A 147 -10.92 -9.87 1.46
CA ALA A 147 -10.85 -8.41 1.63
C ALA A 147 -10.13 -7.73 0.44
N VAL A 148 -9.07 -8.33 -0.10
CA VAL A 148 -8.41 -7.86 -1.33
C VAL A 148 -9.35 -7.97 -2.53
N ALA A 149 -10.06 -9.07 -2.70
CA ALA A 149 -11.05 -9.22 -3.78
C ALA A 149 -12.16 -8.16 -3.68
N ARG A 150 -12.66 -7.89 -2.46
CA ARG A 150 -13.64 -6.83 -2.20
C ARG A 150 -13.11 -5.45 -2.60
N ALA A 151 -11.86 -5.15 -2.27
CA ALA A 151 -11.22 -3.89 -2.64
C ALA A 151 -11.12 -3.70 -4.16
N LEU A 152 -10.99 -4.79 -4.93
CA LEU A 152 -10.79 -4.79 -6.40
C LEU A 152 -12.09 -4.80 -7.22
N VAL A 153 -13.26 -5.04 -6.61
CA VAL A 153 -14.49 -5.34 -7.37
C VAL A 153 -14.92 -4.22 -8.32
N ASN A 154 -14.69 -2.97 -7.94
CA ASN A 154 -14.99 -1.79 -8.75
C ASN A 154 -13.84 -1.36 -9.67
N ASN A 155 -12.76 -2.14 -9.72
CA ASN A 155 -11.57 -1.83 -10.52
C ASN A 155 -10.97 -0.45 -10.17
N PRO A 156 -10.63 -0.22 -8.88
CA PRO A 156 -10.20 1.09 -8.40
C PRO A 156 -8.87 1.53 -9.01
N ALA A 157 -8.59 2.83 -9.00
CA ALA A 157 -7.31 3.38 -9.42
C ALA A 157 -6.16 2.99 -8.48
N VAL A 158 -6.45 2.87 -7.18
CA VAL A 158 -5.46 2.52 -6.14
C VAL A 158 -6.05 1.62 -5.07
N ILE A 159 -5.23 0.71 -4.56
CA ILE A 159 -5.48 -0.05 -3.32
C ILE A 159 -4.65 0.56 -2.19
N LEU A 160 -5.32 0.95 -1.13
CA LEU A 160 -4.72 1.44 0.11
C LEU A 160 -4.76 0.32 1.15
N ALA A 161 -3.60 -0.10 1.64
CA ALA A 161 -3.49 -1.19 2.59
C ALA A 161 -2.85 -0.70 3.90
N ASP A 162 -3.54 -0.90 5.02
CA ASP A 162 -3.04 -0.57 6.36
C ASP A 162 -2.72 -1.86 7.11
N GLU A 163 -1.41 -2.15 7.26
CA GLU A 163 -0.85 -3.34 7.91
C GLU A 163 -1.50 -4.66 7.41
N PRO A 164 -1.58 -4.89 6.08
CA PRO A 164 -2.43 -5.95 5.53
C PRO A 164 -2.01 -7.37 5.90
N SER A 165 -0.75 -7.57 6.28
CA SER A 165 -0.18 -8.88 6.68
C SER A 165 0.01 -9.04 8.19
N GLY A 166 -0.27 -8.00 8.99
CA GLY A 166 0.07 -7.94 10.41
C GLY A 166 -0.61 -8.98 11.32
N SER A 167 -1.70 -9.62 10.86
CA SER A 167 -2.40 -10.68 11.60
C SER A 167 -2.18 -12.09 11.04
N LEU A 168 -1.31 -12.24 10.04
CA LEU A 168 -1.09 -13.50 9.31
C LEU A 168 0.16 -14.23 9.81
N ASP A 169 0.14 -15.56 9.71
CA ASP A 169 1.35 -16.37 9.84
C ASP A 169 2.30 -16.15 8.64
N SER A 170 3.56 -16.57 8.78
CA SER A 170 4.62 -16.32 7.80
C SER A 170 4.29 -16.83 6.39
N LYS A 171 3.60 -17.97 6.27
CA LYS A 171 3.22 -18.53 4.97
C LYS A 171 2.16 -17.68 4.28
N ASN A 172 1.04 -17.39 4.99
CA ASN A 172 -0.03 -16.55 4.45
C ASN A 172 0.43 -15.12 4.17
N LYS A 173 1.40 -14.61 4.96
CA LYS A 173 2.05 -13.32 4.76
C LYS A 173 2.79 -13.28 3.41
N SER A 174 3.67 -14.24 3.13
CA SER A 174 4.41 -14.33 1.86
C SER A 174 3.48 -14.50 0.66
N GLU A 175 2.43 -15.32 0.79
CA GLU A 175 1.41 -15.50 -0.26
C GLU A 175 0.66 -14.18 -0.54
N LEU A 176 0.34 -13.39 0.49
CA LEU A 176 -0.32 -12.10 0.32
C LEU A 176 0.60 -11.08 -0.35
N HIS A 177 1.88 -11.05 0.02
CA HIS A 177 2.88 -10.17 -0.60
C HIS A 177 3.00 -10.48 -2.11
N GLN A 178 3.17 -11.75 -2.47
CA GLN A 178 3.22 -12.16 -3.88
C GLN A 178 1.93 -11.77 -4.62
N LEU A 179 0.77 -11.92 -3.98
CA LEU A 179 -0.52 -11.55 -4.57
C LEU A 179 -0.59 -10.07 -4.97
N PHE A 180 0.01 -9.15 -4.21
CA PHE A 180 0.03 -7.73 -4.58
C PHE A 180 0.81 -7.50 -5.89
N PHE A 181 1.94 -8.17 -6.07
CA PHE A 181 2.72 -8.08 -7.31
C PHE A 181 2.01 -8.76 -8.48
N ASP A 182 1.38 -9.91 -8.27
CA ASP A 182 0.59 -10.59 -9.29
C ASP A 182 -0.59 -9.70 -9.77
N LEU A 183 -1.22 -8.96 -8.85
CA LEU A 183 -2.29 -8.02 -9.17
C LEU A 183 -1.77 -6.79 -9.91
N ARG A 184 -0.61 -6.25 -9.52
CA ARG A 184 0.06 -5.18 -10.26
C ARG A 184 0.37 -5.63 -11.70
N ASP A 185 1.00 -6.78 -11.86
CA ASP A 185 1.47 -7.27 -13.16
C ASP A 185 0.30 -7.63 -14.09
N LYS A 186 -0.77 -8.21 -13.54
CA LYS A 186 -1.93 -8.64 -14.33
C LYS A 186 -2.91 -7.52 -14.65
N PHE A 187 -3.13 -6.60 -13.71
CA PHE A 187 -4.19 -5.58 -13.82
C PHE A 187 -3.65 -4.15 -13.88
N GLY A 188 -2.33 -3.94 -13.77
CA GLY A 188 -1.73 -2.60 -13.68
C GLY A 188 -2.14 -1.88 -12.39
N GLN A 189 -2.42 -2.63 -11.31
CA GLN A 189 -2.96 -2.09 -10.09
C GLN A 189 -1.89 -1.33 -9.29
N THR A 190 -2.23 -0.15 -8.81
CA THR A 190 -1.37 0.65 -7.91
C THR A 190 -1.66 0.29 -6.46
N PHE A 191 -0.61 0.16 -5.65
CA PHE A 191 -0.72 -0.12 -4.21
C PHE A 191 0.02 0.92 -3.38
N VAL A 192 -0.61 1.35 -2.29
CA VAL A 192 0.03 2.12 -1.21
C VAL A 192 -0.16 1.33 0.08
N ILE A 193 0.95 0.83 0.63
CA ILE A 193 0.93 -0.12 1.75
C ILE A 193 1.61 0.52 2.95
N VAL A 194 0.86 0.80 4.00
CA VAL A 194 1.44 1.13 5.31
C VAL A 194 1.84 -0.17 5.99
N THR A 195 3.10 -0.28 6.38
CA THR A 195 3.61 -1.48 7.05
C THR A 195 4.81 -1.19 7.95
N HIS A 196 5.00 -2.06 8.95
CA HIS A 196 6.25 -2.17 9.70
C HIS A 196 7.07 -3.40 9.29
N ASP A 197 6.62 -4.10 8.26
CA ASP A 197 7.23 -5.30 7.71
C ASP A 197 8.38 -4.94 6.76
N GLU A 198 9.60 -5.15 7.23
CA GLU A 198 10.82 -4.84 6.46
C GLU A 198 10.97 -5.73 5.22
N GLU A 199 10.49 -7.00 5.27
CA GLU A 199 10.53 -7.91 4.12
C GLU A 199 9.65 -7.40 2.98
N LEU A 200 8.42 -6.93 3.31
CA LEU A 200 7.54 -6.33 2.32
C LEU A 200 8.12 -5.03 1.79
N ALA A 201 8.61 -4.15 2.67
CA ALA A 201 9.19 -2.88 2.27
C ALA A 201 10.38 -3.04 1.32
N ALA A 202 11.22 -4.07 1.53
CA ALA A 202 12.39 -4.34 0.70
C ALA A 202 12.07 -4.79 -0.73
N ILE A 203 10.87 -5.36 -0.97
CA ILE A 203 10.46 -5.86 -2.29
C ILE A 203 9.51 -4.93 -3.03
N THR A 204 9.02 -3.84 -2.41
CA THR A 204 8.21 -2.82 -3.09
C THR A 204 9.05 -1.98 -4.05
N ASP A 205 8.42 -1.39 -5.06
CA ASP A 205 9.11 -0.57 -6.06
C ASP A 205 9.76 0.67 -5.42
N ARG A 206 9.17 1.18 -4.33
CA ARG A 206 9.71 2.31 -3.56
C ARG A 206 9.20 2.30 -2.12
N THR A 207 10.09 2.65 -1.20
CA THR A 207 9.77 2.82 0.23
C THR A 207 9.81 4.29 0.61
N ILE A 208 8.73 4.78 1.21
CA ILE A 208 8.61 6.13 1.77
C ILE A 208 8.79 6.04 3.28
N HIS A 209 9.79 6.72 3.79
CA HIS A 209 10.04 6.77 5.23
C HIS A 209 9.34 7.97 5.86
N LEU A 210 8.45 7.72 6.81
CA LEU A 210 7.73 8.74 7.55
C LEU A 210 8.23 8.78 9.01
N LYS A 211 8.65 9.96 9.47
CA LYS A 211 9.07 10.19 10.85
C LYS A 211 8.58 11.54 11.34
N ASP A 212 8.00 11.57 12.53
CA ASP A 212 7.51 12.80 13.19
C ASP A 212 6.60 13.68 12.30
N GLY A 213 5.80 13.05 11.43
CA GLY A 213 4.88 13.72 10.51
C GLY A 213 5.50 14.30 9.26
N GLN A 214 6.72 13.91 8.91
CA GLN A 214 7.44 14.34 7.71
C GLN A 214 7.99 13.15 6.92
N VAL A 215 8.09 13.29 5.61
CA VAL A 215 8.83 12.33 4.76
C VAL A 215 10.31 12.59 4.95
N ILE A 216 11.05 11.53 5.27
CA ILE A 216 12.51 11.58 5.32
C ILE A 216 13.08 10.85 4.11
N ILE A 217 14.05 11.46 3.44
CA ILE A 217 14.89 10.78 2.47
C ILE A 217 16.00 10.13 3.30
N PRO A 218 16.18 8.79 3.27
CA PRO A 218 17.32 8.18 3.91
C PRO A 218 18.59 8.83 3.32
N GLU A 219 19.44 9.41 4.17
CA GLU A 219 20.78 9.77 3.75
C GLU A 219 21.44 8.48 3.25
N GLU A 220 21.96 8.49 2.02
CA GLU A 220 22.82 7.41 1.55
C GLU A 220 23.95 7.31 2.57
N THR A 221 24.00 6.19 3.29
CA THR A 221 25.06 5.94 4.28
C THR A 221 26.39 6.01 3.53
N GLU A 222 27.26 6.96 3.89
CA GLU A 222 28.59 7.18 3.31
C GLU A 222 29.55 5.99 3.53
N GLU A 223 29.08 4.90 4.15
CA GLU A 223 29.87 3.69 4.48
C GLU A 223 30.40 2.91 3.26
N VAL A 224 29.89 3.17 2.03
CA VAL A 224 30.40 2.49 0.83
C VAL A 224 31.58 3.20 0.17
N LYS A 225 31.94 4.43 0.59
CA LYS A 225 33.06 5.17 0.00
C LYS A 225 34.40 4.88 0.67
N GLU A 226 34.43 4.50 1.95
CA GLU A 226 35.70 4.24 2.65
C GLU A 226 36.34 2.90 2.25
N GLU A 227 35.55 1.86 1.95
CA GLU A 227 36.13 0.57 1.52
C GLU A 227 36.75 0.60 0.12
N ASN A 228 36.39 1.56 -0.74
CA ASN A 228 36.97 1.69 -2.07
C ASN A 228 38.22 2.58 -2.13
N GLU A 229 38.47 3.41 -1.11
CA GLU A 229 39.71 4.22 -1.02
C GLU A 229 40.85 3.44 -0.37
N GLU A 230 40.58 2.53 0.56
CA GLU A 230 41.62 1.67 1.14
C GLU A 230 42.12 0.59 0.18
N SER A 231 41.30 0.08 -0.74
CA SER A 231 41.71 -0.89 -1.74
C SER A 231 42.56 -0.29 -2.87
N SER A 232 42.50 1.02 -3.12
CA SER A 232 43.28 1.67 -4.16
C SER A 232 44.64 2.17 -3.68
N GLN A 233 44.88 2.24 -2.36
CA GLN A 233 46.18 2.60 -1.79
C GLN A 233 47.10 1.39 -1.51
N GLY A 234 46.54 0.19 -1.47
CA GLY A 234 47.29 -1.07 -1.25
C GLY A 234 48.07 -1.58 -2.48
N GLU A 235 47.70 -1.19 -3.69
CA GLU A 235 48.38 -1.66 -4.93
C GLU A 235 49.56 -0.82 -5.40
N GLN A 236 49.78 0.40 -4.85
CA GLN A 236 50.91 1.25 -5.24
C GLN A 236 52.19 1.07 -4.42
N SER A 237 52.16 0.27 -3.33
CA SER A 237 53.36 0.10 -2.47
C SER A 237 54.16 -1.18 -2.75
N ASN A 238 53.78 -2.00 -3.70
CA ASN A 238 54.47 -3.28 -4.04
C ASN A 238 55.27 -3.26 -5.33
N LEU A 239 55.48 -2.08 -5.96
CA LEU A 239 56.23 -1.98 -7.23
C LEU A 239 57.59 -1.28 -7.16
N VAL A 240 58.12 -1.06 -5.98
CA VAL A 240 59.44 -0.39 -5.81
C VAL A 240 60.36 -1.19 -4.90
N CYS A 241 60.54 -2.46 -5.11
CA CYS A 241 61.60 -3.25 -4.45
C CYS A 241 62.04 -4.49 -5.27
N SER A 242 62.49 -4.28 -6.50
CA SER A 242 63.24 -5.31 -7.21
C SER A 242 64.12 -4.77 -8.33
N GLU A 243 64.99 -3.79 -8.03
CA GLU A 243 66.14 -3.49 -8.88
C GLU A 243 67.27 -2.88 -8.00
N SER A 244 68.02 -3.77 -7.31
CA SER A 244 69.43 -3.56 -6.95
C SER A 244 69.97 -4.82 -6.29
N ASN A 245 70.56 -5.72 -7.09
CA ASN A 245 71.76 -6.48 -6.71
C ASN A 245 72.08 -7.54 -7.78
N GLY A 246 73.19 -7.32 -8.47
CA GLY A 246 73.81 -8.30 -9.35
C GLY A 246 74.53 -7.67 -10.49
#